data_155a8bfac29063ccc788a9185a2f09c1
#
_entry.id   155a8bfac29063ccc788a9185a2f09c1
#
_cell.length_a   1.000
_cell.length_b   1.000
_cell.length_c   1.000
_cell.angle_alpha   90.00
_cell.angle_beta   90.00
_cell.angle_gamma   90.00
#
_symmetry.space_group_name_H-M   'P 1'
#
loop_
_entity.id
_entity.type
_entity.pdbx_description
1 polymer ?
#
loop_
_entity_poly.entity_id
_entity_poly.type
_entity_poly.pdbx_seq_one_letter_code
_entity_poly.pdbx_strand_id
1 'polypeptide(L)'
;MKAKIELNFIYFYIMAEQIITTNERAVAEKLLQVQAIRLNVKEPFTWSSGWKSPIYCDNRKVLSFPYVRDFIKSEMCNVIFAQFPEAAMLAGVATAGIAWGAMAADQLKLPYIYVRSKPKEHGLGQQIEGYYETGRPVVVIEDLISTGKSSLQVVDILRQAGLEVIGLVSIFNYGFEAGRQAFEQAGVPYISLSNYPVLIKLALEKKLVSPEEEAVLLNWREDPANWKGVK
;
A
#
# COMPACT_ATOMS: atom_id res chain seq x y z
N MET A 1 -41.49 0.95 0.95
CA MET A 1 -40.41 1.46 1.84
C MET A 1 -39.12 0.62 1.72
N LYS A 2 -39.16 -0.72 1.79
CA LYS A 2 -37.97 -1.59 1.61
C LYS A 2 -37.23 -1.39 0.27
N ALA A 3 -37.94 -1.40 -0.86
CA ALA A 3 -37.31 -1.26 -2.20
C ALA A 3 -36.56 0.09 -2.37
N LYS A 4 -37.01 1.17 -1.74
CA LYS A 4 -36.33 2.48 -1.79
C LYS A 4 -35.06 2.52 -0.95
N ILE A 5 -35.01 1.72 0.12
CA ILE A 5 -33.82 1.56 0.97
C ILE A 5 -32.76 0.72 0.23
N GLU A 6 -33.17 -0.38 -0.42
CA GLU A 6 -32.26 -1.22 -1.23
C GLU A 6 -31.70 -0.46 -2.42
N LEU A 7 -32.51 0.34 -3.13
CA LEU A 7 -32.02 1.17 -4.25
C LEU A 7 -31.01 2.22 -3.81
N ASN A 8 -31.24 2.86 -2.64
CA ASN A 8 -30.28 3.82 -2.08
C ASN A 8 -28.98 3.13 -1.65
N PHE A 9 -29.04 1.90 -1.13
CA PHE A 9 -27.84 1.13 -0.76
C PHE A 9 -27.02 0.75 -1.99
N ILE A 10 -27.67 0.27 -3.06
CA ILE A 10 -27.02 -0.08 -4.33
C ILE A 10 -26.42 1.16 -4.98
N TYR A 11 -27.16 2.29 -5.00
CA TYR A 11 -26.63 3.55 -5.53
C TYR A 11 -25.43 4.06 -4.73
N PHE A 12 -25.48 3.98 -3.41
CA PHE A 12 -24.37 4.36 -2.53
C PHE A 12 -23.15 3.45 -2.74
N TYR A 13 -23.36 2.16 -2.94
CA TYR A 13 -22.30 1.18 -3.22
C TYR A 13 -21.62 1.46 -4.56
N ILE A 14 -22.42 1.70 -5.63
CA ILE A 14 -21.90 2.04 -6.98
C ILE A 14 -21.14 3.37 -6.95
N MET A 15 -21.64 4.38 -6.24
CA MET A 15 -20.95 5.67 -6.10
C MET A 15 -19.66 5.54 -5.29
N ALA A 16 -19.64 4.74 -4.23
CA ALA A 16 -18.43 4.47 -3.44
C ALA A 16 -17.37 3.75 -4.29
N GLU A 17 -17.77 2.77 -5.09
CA GLU A 17 -16.86 2.05 -6.00
C GLU A 17 -16.28 2.96 -7.10
N GLN A 18 -17.08 3.88 -7.65
CA GLN A 18 -16.62 4.89 -8.61
C GLN A 18 -15.65 5.90 -7.98
N ILE A 19 -15.87 6.32 -6.74
CA ILE A 19 -14.98 7.24 -6.02
C ILE A 19 -13.64 6.56 -5.75
N ILE A 20 -13.63 5.31 -5.32
CA ILE A 20 -12.42 4.52 -5.07
C ILE A 20 -11.59 4.39 -6.36
N THR A 21 -12.20 4.00 -7.48
CA THR A 21 -11.50 3.86 -8.77
C THR A 21 -10.97 5.19 -9.31
N THR A 22 -11.64 6.30 -9.06
CA THR A 22 -11.16 7.63 -9.48
C THR A 22 -9.93 8.05 -8.70
N ASN A 23 -9.89 7.75 -7.40
CA ASN A 23 -8.77 8.09 -6.54
C ASN A 23 -7.54 7.23 -6.81
N GLU A 24 -7.68 5.93 -7.07
CA GLU A 24 -6.58 5.03 -7.47
C GLU A 24 -5.82 5.56 -8.68
N ARG A 25 -6.55 6.06 -9.68
CA ARG A 25 -5.97 6.66 -10.89
C ARG A 25 -5.21 7.96 -10.56
N ALA A 26 -5.79 8.84 -9.74
CA ALA A 26 -5.16 10.08 -9.33
C ALA A 26 -3.87 9.84 -8.54
N VAL A 27 -3.86 8.84 -7.66
CA VAL A 27 -2.66 8.41 -6.92
C VAL A 27 -1.60 7.90 -7.89
N ALA A 28 -1.93 6.98 -8.82
CA ALA A 28 -0.99 6.50 -9.83
C ALA A 28 -0.37 7.64 -10.66
N GLU A 29 -1.20 8.62 -11.06
CA GLU A 29 -0.75 9.78 -11.81
C GLU A 29 0.26 10.62 -11.03
N LYS A 30 0.01 10.87 -9.75
CA LYS A 30 0.92 11.61 -8.87
C LYS A 30 2.24 10.87 -8.66
N LEU A 31 2.21 9.54 -8.49
CA LEU A 31 3.42 8.73 -8.35
C LEU A 31 4.29 8.75 -9.62
N LEU A 32 3.68 8.70 -10.81
CA LEU A 32 4.37 8.86 -12.09
C LEU A 32 4.93 10.28 -12.25
N GLN A 33 4.14 11.31 -11.92
CA GLN A 33 4.52 12.73 -12.05
C GLN A 33 5.81 13.05 -11.29
N VAL A 34 5.96 12.56 -10.06
CA VAL A 34 7.17 12.78 -9.25
C VAL A 34 8.24 11.71 -9.49
N GLN A 35 8.00 10.80 -10.44
CA GLN A 35 8.89 9.67 -10.72
C GLN A 35 9.19 8.80 -9.47
N ALA A 36 8.23 8.69 -8.57
CA ALA A 36 8.27 7.69 -7.51
C ALA A 36 8.11 6.29 -8.10
N ILE A 37 7.33 6.18 -9.19
CA ILE A 37 7.28 4.99 -10.04
C ILE A 37 7.88 5.31 -11.40
N ARG A 38 8.75 4.40 -11.87
CA ARG A 38 9.40 4.47 -13.18
C ARG A 38 9.22 3.15 -13.92
N LEU A 39 8.92 3.24 -15.21
CA LEU A 39 8.79 2.12 -16.12
C LEU A 39 9.96 2.13 -17.09
N ASN A 40 10.63 1.00 -17.29
CA ASN A 40 11.66 0.81 -18.31
C ASN A 40 11.71 -0.67 -18.71
N VAL A 41 11.05 -0.97 -19.82
CA VAL A 41 10.95 -2.33 -20.36
C VAL A 41 12.25 -2.74 -21.05
N LYS A 42 12.91 -1.79 -21.73
CA LYS A 42 14.11 -2.04 -22.53
C LYS A 42 15.35 -2.26 -21.65
N GLU A 43 15.46 -1.48 -20.58
CA GLU A 43 16.55 -1.55 -19.60
C GLU A 43 15.98 -1.81 -18.21
N PRO A 44 15.63 -3.06 -17.87
CA PRO A 44 14.97 -3.39 -16.61
C PRO A 44 15.83 -3.08 -15.39
N PHE A 45 15.18 -2.67 -14.33
CA PHE A 45 15.79 -2.50 -13.02
C PHE A 45 16.18 -3.85 -12.41
N THR A 46 17.13 -3.82 -11.47
CA THR A 46 17.43 -4.97 -10.61
C THR A 46 17.03 -4.60 -9.18
N TRP A 47 16.08 -5.32 -8.60
CA TRP A 47 15.67 -5.11 -7.22
C TRP A 47 16.70 -5.68 -6.24
N SER A 48 16.61 -5.28 -4.97
CA SER A 48 17.47 -5.81 -3.90
C SER A 48 17.36 -7.33 -3.71
N SER A 49 16.23 -7.92 -4.11
CA SER A 49 16.02 -9.37 -4.16
C SER A 49 16.81 -10.07 -5.27
N GLY A 50 17.42 -9.30 -6.20
CA GLY A 50 18.05 -9.81 -7.41
C GLY A 50 17.10 -9.99 -8.60
N TRP A 51 15.81 -9.76 -8.43
CA TRP A 51 14.85 -9.87 -9.53
C TRP A 51 15.03 -8.76 -10.56
N LYS A 52 14.92 -9.13 -11.83
CA LYS A 52 14.77 -8.17 -12.92
C LYS A 52 13.34 -7.65 -12.97
N SER A 53 13.17 -6.35 -13.16
CA SER A 53 11.86 -5.73 -13.16
C SER A 53 11.77 -4.57 -14.14
N PRO A 54 10.73 -4.49 -14.98
CA PRO A 54 10.49 -3.35 -15.86
C PRO A 54 9.89 -2.14 -15.12
N ILE A 55 9.65 -2.27 -13.82
CA ILE A 55 9.12 -1.23 -12.94
C ILE A 55 10.00 -1.05 -11.71
N TYR A 56 10.18 0.19 -11.28
CA TYR A 56 10.79 0.54 -10.01
C TYR A 56 9.88 1.51 -9.25
N CYS A 57 9.57 1.19 -7.99
CA CYS A 57 8.75 2.01 -7.12
C CYS A 57 9.56 2.39 -5.86
N ASP A 58 9.63 3.70 -5.60
CA ASP A 58 10.19 4.27 -4.37
C ASP A 58 9.28 5.40 -3.87
N ASN A 59 8.29 5.03 -3.07
CA ASN A 59 7.32 5.97 -2.51
C ASN A 59 7.93 6.96 -1.50
N ARG A 60 9.14 6.69 -0.99
CA ARG A 60 9.88 7.62 -0.13
C ARG A 60 10.22 8.92 -0.85
N LYS A 61 10.39 8.87 -2.18
CA LYS A 61 10.62 10.05 -3.01
C LYS A 61 9.49 11.07 -2.90
N VAL A 62 8.25 10.62 -2.70
CA VAL A 62 7.07 11.48 -2.55
C VAL A 62 7.20 12.43 -1.35
N LEU A 63 7.92 12.03 -0.31
CA LEU A 63 8.12 12.84 0.91
C LEU A 63 8.75 14.21 0.61
N SER A 64 9.53 14.31 -0.48
CA SER A 64 10.19 15.54 -0.92
C SER A 64 9.30 16.46 -1.77
N PHE A 65 8.05 16.07 -2.06
CA PHE A 65 7.10 16.86 -2.87
C PHE A 65 5.87 17.21 -2.03
N PRO A 66 5.84 18.35 -1.34
CA PRO A 66 4.83 18.67 -0.33
C PRO A 66 3.38 18.50 -0.81
N TYR A 67 3.03 19.02 -1.98
CA TYR A 67 1.66 18.90 -2.50
C TYR A 67 1.25 17.46 -2.83
N VAL A 68 2.16 16.66 -3.39
CA VAL A 68 1.89 15.23 -3.68
C VAL A 68 1.84 14.43 -2.39
N ARG A 69 2.75 14.70 -1.46
CA ARG A 69 2.76 14.10 -0.12
C ARG A 69 1.45 14.35 0.63
N ASP A 70 0.98 15.60 0.63
CA ASP A 70 -0.26 15.96 1.32
C ASP A 70 -1.49 15.32 0.65
N PHE A 71 -1.49 15.21 -0.68
CA PHE A 71 -2.52 14.48 -1.40
C PHE A 71 -2.54 12.99 -1.00
N ILE A 72 -1.40 12.28 -1.09
CA ILE A 72 -1.29 10.87 -0.71
C ILE A 72 -1.67 10.64 0.75
N LYS A 73 -1.20 11.50 1.66
CA LYS A 73 -1.56 11.45 3.09
C LYS A 73 -3.08 11.58 3.27
N SER A 74 -3.71 12.53 2.60
CA SER A 74 -5.15 12.76 2.71
C SER A 74 -5.95 11.58 2.19
N GLU A 75 -5.56 10.99 1.06
CA GLU A 75 -6.21 9.77 0.53
C GLU A 75 -6.05 8.59 1.50
N MET A 76 -4.88 8.44 2.12
CA MET A 76 -4.65 7.42 3.15
C MET A 76 -5.58 7.62 4.35
N CYS A 77 -5.72 8.85 4.84
CA CYS A 77 -6.63 9.17 5.93
C CYS A 77 -8.10 8.91 5.56
N ASN A 78 -8.51 9.26 4.34
CA ASN A 78 -9.86 9.01 3.84
C ASN A 78 -10.18 7.51 3.83
N VAL A 79 -9.25 6.68 3.35
CA VAL A 79 -9.40 5.22 3.35
C VAL A 79 -9.48 4.67 4.78
N ILE A 80 -8.60 5.11 5.68
CA ILE A 80 -8.62 4.66 7.07
C ILE A 80 -9.96 5.01 7.72
N PHE A 81 -10.40 6.27 7.59
CA PHE A 81 -11.66 6.74 8.16
C PHE A 81 -12.89 5.99 7.63
N ALA A 82 -12.92 5.71 6.32
CA ALA A 82 -14.06 5.08 5.67
C ALA A 82 -14.12 3.56 5.86
N GLN A 83 -12.96 2.87 5.87
CA GLN A 83 -12.88 1.41 5.83
C GLN A 83 -12.55 0.79 7.19
N PHE A 84 -11.95 1.58 8.10
CA PHE A 84 -11.55 1.14 9.45
C PHE A 84 -11.99 2.17 10.50
N PRO A 85 -13.29 2.49 10.60
CA PRO A 85 -13.79 3.54 11.51
C PRO A 85 -13.52 3.24 12.98
N GLU A 86 -13.30 1.97 13.34
CA GLU A 86 -12.94 1.52 14.69
C GLU A 86 -11.44 1.60 15.00
N ALA A 87 -10.61 2.07 14.05
CA ALA A 87 -9.18 2.22 14.28
C ALA A 87 -8.90 3.15 15.47
N ALA A 88 -8.25 2.62 16.49
CA ALA A 88 -7.87 3.37 17.69
C ALA A 88 -6.38 3.72 17.72
N MET A 89 -5.60 3.23 16.77
CA MET A 89 -4.16 3.41 16.67
C MET A 89 -3.67 3.12 15.26
N LEU A 90 -2.56 3.73 14.85
CA LEU A 90 -1.85 3.38 13.62
C LEU A 90 -0.46 2.82 13.94
N ALA A 91 -0.01 1.85 13.12
CA ALA A 91 1.31 1.22 13.24
C ALA A 91 2.07 1.27 11.91
N GLY A 92 3.16 2.01 11.84
CA GLY A 92 4.01 2.10 10.63
C GLY A 92 4.95 0.91 10.48
N VAL A 93 5.07 0.38 9.27
CA VAL A 93 6.10 -0.61 8.93
C VAL A 93 7.43 0.09 8.67
N ALA A 94 8.46 -0.22 9.44
CA ALA A 94 9.77 0.36 9.19
C ALA A 94 10.39 -0.24 7.91
N THR A 95 11.00 0.61 7.07
CA THR A 95 11.35 2.02 7.32
C THR A 95 10.35 2.99 6.67
N ALA A 96 9.86 2.69 5.48
CA ALA A 96 9.15 3.67 4.66
C ALA A 96 7.74 3.99 5.21
N GLY A 97 7.05 3.02 5.83
CA GLY A 97 5.76 3.25 6.47
C GLY A 97 5.79 4.16 7.69
N ILE A 98 6.97 4.40 8.29
CA ILE A 98 7.10 5.27 9.48
C ILE A 98 6.59 6.68 9.19
N ALA A 99 7.11 7.32 8.15
CA ALA A 99 6.75 8.70 7.84
C ALA A 99 5.26 8.84 7.48
N TRP A 100 4.74 7.91 6.69
CA TRP A 100 3.35 7.90 6.25
C TRP A 100 2.39 7.66 7.42
N GLY A 101 2.70 6.68 8.27
CA GLY A 101 1.92 6.38 9.47
C GLY A 101 1.89 7.55 10.44
N ALA A 102 3.03 8.20 10.70
CA ALA A 102 3.10 9.36 11.59
C ALA A 102 2.28 10.54 11.05
N MET A 103 2.37 10.85 9.77
CA MET A 103 1.60 11.93 9.16
C MET A 103 0.08 11.64 9.13
N ALA A 104 -0.31 10.39 8.88
CA ALA A 104 -1.71 9.98 8.91
C ALA A 104 -2.27 10.03 10.35
N ALA A 105 -1.50 9.53 11.32
CA ALA A 105 -1.88 9.57 12.73
C ALA A 105 -2.05 11.00 13.25
N ASP A 106 -1.14 11.92 12.86
CA ASP A 106 -1.29 13.34 13.20
C ASP A 106 -2.56 13.95 12.61
N GLN A 107 -2.88 13.66 11.34
CA GLN A 107 -4.10 14.19 10.71
C GLN A 107 -5.37 13.61 11.34
N LEU A 108 -5.39 12.30 11.64
CA LEU A 108 -6.55 11.62 12.25
C LEU A 108 -6.62 11.79 13.77
N LYS A 109 -5.58 12.36 14.39
CA LYS A 109 -5.43 12.51 15.86
C LYS A 109 -5.48 11.16 16.57
N LEU A 110 -4.89 10.13 15.95
CA LEU A 110 -4.76 8.80 16.53
C LEU A 110 -3.38 8.59 17.17
N PRO A 111 -3.26 7.78 18.23
CA PRO A 111 -1.99 7.26 18.71
C PRO A 111 -1.20 6.56 17.61
N TYR A 112 0.12 6.63 17.70
CA TYR A 112 1.01 6.09 16.69
C TYR A 112 2.17 5.29 17.30
N ILE A 113 2.43 4.13 16.70
CA ILE A 113 3.62 3.29 16.96
C ILE A 113 4.25 2.91 15.62
N TYR A 114 5.47 2.40 15.64
CA TYR A 114 6.05 1.77 14.44
C TYR A 114 6.81 0.49 14.82
N VAL A 115 6.92 -0.41 13.85
CA VAL A 115 7.53 -1.72 14.06
C VAL A 115 8.78 -1.84 13.22
N ARG A 116 9.90 -2.15 13.86
CA ARG A 116 11.21 -2.35 13.25
C ARG A 116 11.30 -3.73 12.61
N SER A 117 12.05 -3.82 11.51
CA SER A 117 12.32 -5.10 10.84
C SER A 117 13.18 -6.07 11.67
N LYS A 118 13.97 -5.53 12.61
CA LYS A 118 14.84 -6.32 13.51
C LYS A 118 14.72 -5.81 14.95
N PRO A 119 14.85 -6.71 15.95
CA PRO A 119 14.95 -6.33 17.36
C PRO A 119 16.11 -5.34 17.61
N LYS A 120 16.04 -4.59 18.72
CA LYS A 120 17.18 -3.80 19.20
C LYS A 120 18.28 -4.76 19.64
N GLU A 121 19.52 -4.44 19.29
CA GLU A 121 20.71 -5.17 19.79
C GLU A 121 20.94 -4.93 21.28
N HIS A 122 20.44 -3.78 21.81
CA HIS A 122 20.54 -3.38 23.20
C HIS A 122 19.17 -2.98 23.76
N GLY A 123 18.95 -3.22 25.07
CA GLY A 123 17.69 -2.96 25.77
C GLY A 123 16.76 -4.18 25.84
N LEU A 124 15.44 -3.96 25.93
CA LEU A 124 14.45 -5.05 26.11
C LEU A 124 14.18 -5.90 24.85
N GLY A 125 14.98 -5.74 23.78
CA GLY A 125 14.81 -6.50 22.54
C GLY A 125 13.51 -6.23 21.77
N GLN A 126 12.78 -5.18 22.13
CA GLN A 126 11.47 -4.87 21.54
C GLN A 126 11.63 -4.35 20.11
N GLN A 127 10.70 -4.81 19.23
CA GLN A 127 10.61 -4.34 17.85
C GLN A 127 9.60 -3.20 17.68
N ILE A 128 8.64 -3.06 18.62
CA ILE A 128 7.63 -2.01 18.62
C ILE A 128 8.19 -0.79 19.33
N GLU A 129 8.11 0.35 18.68
CA GLU A 129 8.51 1.65 19.20
C GLU A 129 7.29 2.54 19.43
N GLY A 130 7.19 3.11 20.62
CA GLY A 130 6.05 3.88 21.09
C GLY A 130 5.31 3.17 22.22
N TYR A 131 4.29 3.83 22.77
CA TYR A 131 3.43 3.30 23.81
C TYR A 131 2.15 2.72 23.22
N TYR A 132 1.73 1.57 23.70
CA TYR A 132 0.47 0.93 23.32
C TYR A 132 -0.15 0.17 24.50
N GLU A 133 -1.45 -0.02 24.43
CA GLU A 133 -2.23 -0.86 25.33
C GLU A 133 -2.73 -2.08 24.57
N THR A 134 -2.75 -3.24 25.22
CA THR A 134 -3.27 -4.48 24.62
C THR A 134 -4.77 -4.36 24.32
N GLY A 135 -5.24 -5.13 23.30
CA GLY A 135 -6.64 -5.11 22.88
C GLY A 135 -7.04 -3.89 22.03
N ARG A 136 -6.11 -2.96 21.72
CA ARG A 136 -6.43 -1.81 20.86
C ARG A 136 -6.52 -2.21 19.39
N PRO A 137 -7.59 -1.81 18.67
CA PRO A 137 -7.70 -1.96 17.23
C PRO A 137 -6.62 -1.10 16.51
N VAL A 138 -5.79 -1.74 15.70
CA VAL A 138 -4.69 -1.08 15.00
C VAL A 138 -4.76 -1.30 13.50
N VAL A 139 -4.56 -0.23 12.72
CA VAL A 139 -4.35 -0.28 11.27
C VAL A 139 -2.87 -0.15 10.97
N VAL A 140 -2.33 -1.09 10.20
CA VAL A 140 -0.93 -1.10 9.76
C VAL A 140 -0.77 -0.19 8.55
N ILE A 141 0.28 0.62 8.52
CA ILE A 141 0.60 1.54 7.42
C ILE A 141 1.89 1.12 6.75
N GLU A 142 1.79 0.91 5.44
CA GLU A 142 2.91 0.53 4.58
C GLU A 142 3.05 1.50 3.39
N ASP A 143 4.19 1.57 2.75
CA ASP A 143 4.35 2.35 1.52
C ASP A 143 4.13 1.50 0.26
N LEU A 144 4.53 0.24 0.28
CA LEU A 144 4.53 -0.63 -0.90
C LEU A 144 4.32 -2.10 -0.52
N ILE A 145 3.32 -2.74 -1.13
CA ILE A 145 3.13 -4.18 -1.04
C ILE A 145 3.67 -4.84 -2.32
N SER A 146 4.59 -5.78 -2.13
CA SER A 146 5.05 -6.72 -3.15
C SER A 146 4.49 -8.11 -2.84
N THR A 147 5.26 -8.96 -2.13
CA THR A 147 4.78 -10.26 -1.64
C THR A 147 4.08 -10.19 -0.29
N GLY A 148 4.04 -9.04 0.36
CA GLY A 148 3.44 -8.85 1.68
C GLY A 148 4.27 -9.36 2.86
N LYS A 149 5.46 -9.96 2.62
CA LYS A 149 6.25 -10.62 3.67
C LYS A 149 6.60 -9.69 4.84
N SER A 150 7.10 -8.48 4.57
CA SER A 150 7.46 -7.51 5.62
C SER A 150 6.24 -7.04 6.40
N SER A 151 5.18 -6.74 5.68
CA SER A 151 3.92 -6.25 6.27
C SER A 151 3.29 -7.30 7.18
N LEU A 152 3.23 -8.57 6.74
CA LEU A 152 2.68 -9.67 7.53
C LEU A 152 3.55 -10.02 8.73
N GLN A 153 4.87 -9.90 8.63
CA GLN A 153 5.75 -10.02 9.79
C GLN A 153 5.42 -8.97 10.86
N VAL A 154 5.11 -7.73 10.46
CA VAL A 154 4.67 -6.68 11.38
C VAL A 154 3.31 -7.01 11.99
N VAL A 155 2.36 -7.52 11.21
CA VAL A 155 1.07 -8.01 11.72
C VAL A 155 1.25 -9.05 12.82
N ASP A 156 2.12 -10.03 12.60
CA ASP A 156 2.40 -11.08 13.59
C ASP A 156 3.01 -10.52 14.88
N ILE A 157 3.95 -9.57 14.76
CA ILE A 157 4.57 -8.89 15.92
C ILE A 157 3.52 -8.14 16.73
N LEU A 158 2.63 -7.39 16.07
CA LEU A 158 1.56 -6.64 16.74
C LEU A 158 0.55 -7.56 17.42
N ARG A 159 0.15 -8.66 16.78
CA ARG A 159 -0.74 -9.67 17.36
C ARG A 159 -0.11 -10.35 18.57
N GLN A 160 1.18 -10.70 18.49
CA GLN A 160 1.94 -11.28 19.63
C GLN A 160 2.05 -10.30 20.80
N ALA A 161 2.06 -9.00 20.54
CA ALA A 161 2.03 -7.94 21.55
C ALA A 161 0.62 -7.68 22.12
N GLY A 162 -0.39 -8.45 21.69
CA GLY A 162 -1.76 -8.35 22.17
C GLY A 162 -2.59 -7.23 21.54
N LEU A 163 -2.14 -6.68 20.39
CA LEU A 163 -2.91 -5.71 19.63
C LEU A 163 -3.85 -6.42 18.64
N GLU A 164 -5.00 -5.80 18.38
CA GLU A 164 -5.97 -6.28 17.41
C GLU A 164 -5.69 -5.65 16.03
N VAL A 165 -5.00 -6.37 15.13
CA VAL A 165 -4.77 -5.87 13.77
C VAL A 165 -6.04 -6.03 12.95
N ILE A 166 -6.73 -4.92 12.69
CA ILE A 166 -8.00 -4.87 11.96
C ILE A 166 -7.83 -4.67 10.46
N GLY A 167 -6.66 -4.24 9.99
CA GLY A 167 -6.36 -4.10 8.57
C GLY A 167 -5.02 -3.44 8.28
N LEU A 168 -4.75 -3.28 7.00
CA LEU A 168 -3.56 -2.61 6.49
C LEU A 168 -3.90 -1.65 5.35
N VAL A 169 -3.29 -0.47 5.35
CA VAL A 169 -3.38 0.50 4.25
C VAL A 169 -1.99 0.76 3.68
N SER A 170 -1.85 0.68 2.35
CA SER A 170 -0.60 0.99 1.65
C SER A 170 -0.80 2.02 0.54
N ILE A 171 0.29 2.67 0.10
CA ILE A 171 0.22 3.60 -1.04
C ILE A 171 0.06 2.84 -2.35
N PHE A 172 0.85 1.81 -2.55
CA PHE A 172 0.88 1.07 -3.80
C PHE A 172 1.04 -0.44 -3.59
N ASN A 173 0.48 -1.23 -4.51
CA ASN A 173 0.68 -2.67 -4.51
C ASN A 173 0.87 -3.19 -5.93
N TYR A 174 1.78 -4.17 -6.09
CA TYR A 174 2.04 -4.82 -7.38
C TYR A 174 0.95 -5.82 -7.78
N GLY A 175 0.09 -6.24 -6.84
CA GLY A 175 -0.97 -7.20 -7.07
C GLY A 175 -0.46 -8.61 -7.41
N PHE A 176 0.67 -9.01 -6.84
CA PHE A 176 1.18 -10.36 -7.00
C PHE A 176 0.26 -11.37 -6.30
N GLU A 177 -0.02 -12.47 -6.99
CA GLU A 177 -0.89 -13.53 -6.46
C GLU A 177 -0.38 -14.10 -5.12
N ALA A 178 0.94 -14.26 -4.99
CA ALA A 178 1.57 -14.69 -3.74
C ALA A 178 1.27 -13.74 -2.57
N GLY A 179 1.23 -12.42 -2.83
CA GLY A 179 0.87 -11.43 -1.81
C GLY A 179 -0.60 -11.54 -1.43
N ARG A 180 -1.52 -11.61 -2.41
CA ARG A 180 -2.95 -11.78 -2.18
C ARG A 180 -3.24 -12.99 -1.30
N GLN A 181 -2.68 -14.16 -1.66
CA GLN A 181 -2.86 -15.41 -0.90
C GLN A 181 -2.29 -15.31 0.52
N ALA A 182 -1.13 -14.67 0.70
CA ALA A 182 -0.52 -14.50 2.02
C ALA A 182 -1.39 -13.66 2.96
N PHE A 183 -1.96 -12.54 2.48
CA PHE A 183 -2.89 -11.72 3.27
C PHE A 183 -4.20 -12.45 3.58
N GLU A 184 -4.75 -13.19 2.62
CA GLU A 184 -5.94 -14.01 2.82
C GLU A 184 -5.72 -15.09 3.89
N GLN A 185 -4.60 -15.82 3.82
CA GLN A 185 -4.23 -16.83 4.82
C GLN A 185 -4.00 -16.21 6.21
N ALA A 186 -3.46 -15.01 6.28
CA ALA A 186 -3.25 -14.28 7.52
C ALA A 186 -4.56 -13.69 8.10
N GLY A 187 -5.66 -13.68 7.32
CA GLY A 187 -6.92 -13.07 7.71
C GLY A 187 -6.79 -11.57 7.98
N VAL A 188 -6.03 -10.85 7.14
CA VAL A 188 -5.82 -9.40 7.26
C VAL A 188 -6.33 -8.72 6.00
N PRO A 189 -7.43 -7.94 6.09
CA PRO A 189 -7.85 -7.12 4.97
C PRO A 189 -6.81 -6.04 4.69
N TYR A 190 -6.54 -5.77 3.42
CA TYR A 190 -5.64 -4.68 3.03
C TYR A 190 -6.21 -3.87 1.87
N ILE A 191 -5.92 -2.58 1.89
CA ILE A 191 -6.32 -1.63 0.86
C ILE A 191 -5.09 -0.84 0.43
N SER A 192 -4.93 -0.67 -0.87
CA SER A 192 -3.85 0.16 -1.44
C SER A 192 -4.47 1.34 -2.17
N LEU A 193 -3.87 2.53 -2.00
CA LEU A 193 -4.37 3.75 -2.64
C LEU A 193 -4.27 3.69 -4.17
N SER A 194 -3.34 2.87 -4.68
CA SER A 194 -3.26 2.53 -6.10
C SER A 194 -2.59 1.17 -6.29
N ASN A 195 -2.66 0.64 -7.51
CA ASN A 195 -2.18 -0.68 -7.84
C ASN A 195 -1.60 -0.78 -9.25
N TYR A 196 -0.93 -1.89 -9.53
CA TYR A 196 -0.26 -2.13 -10.79
C TYR A 196 -1.18 -2.09 -12.01
N PRO A 197 -2.37 -2.75 -12.04
CA PRO A 197 -3.28 -2.68 -13.17
C PRO A 197 -3.69 -1.25 -13.54
N VAL A 198 -4.06 -0.44 -12.54
CA VAL A 198 -4.45 0.97 -12.75
C VAL A 198 -3.29 1.78 -13.28
N LEU A 199 -2.07 1.56 -12.75
CA LEU A 199 -0.87 2.24 -13.20
C LEU A 199 -0.54 1.94 -14.67
N ILE A 200 -0.58 0.66 -15.08
CA ILE A 200 -0.22 0.26 -16.45
C ILE A 200 -1.24 0.80 -17.45
N LYS A 201 -2.53 0.69 -17.13
CA LYS A 201 -3.59 1.29 -17.96
C LYS A 201 -3.38 2.81 -18.15
N LEU A 202 -3.06 3.52 -17.08
CA LEU A 202 -2.77 4.94 -17.12
C LEU A 202 -1.53 5.26 -17.96
N ALA A 203 -0.46 4.45 -17.81
CA ALA A 203 0.77 4.63 -18.57
C ALA A 203 0.55 4.45 -20.08
N LEU A 204 -0.26 3.47 -20.48
CA LEU A 204 -0.66 3.28 -21.87
C LEU A 204 -1.46 4.47 -22.41
N GLU A 205 -2.49 4.91 -21.68
CA GLU A 205 -3.32 6.07 -22.07
C GLU A 205 -2.51 7.37 -22.22
N LYS A 206 -1.50 7.55 -21.36
CA LYS A 206 -0.58 8.69 -21.41
C LYS A 206 0.56 8.51 -22.43
N LYS A 207 0.59 7.39 -23.16
CA LYS A 207 1.64 7.04 -24.12
C LYS A 207 3.05 7.02 -23.50
N LEU A 208 3.14 6.66 -22.22
CA LEU A 208 4.41 6.43 -21.53
C LEU A 208 4.99 5.05 -21.83
N VAL A 209 4.14 4.14 -22.27
CA VAL A 209 4.49 2.80 -22.77
C VAL A 209 3.71 2.53 -24.06
N SER A 210 4.28 1.69 -24.94
CA SER A 210 3.57 1.20 -26.13
C SER A 210 2.67 0.00 -25.79
N PRO A 211 1.74 -0.40 -26.68
CA PRO A 211 0.96 -1.63 -26.49
C PRO A 211 1.83 -2.89 -26.34
N GLU A 212 2.96 -2.95 -27.06
CA GLU A 212 3.91 -4.05 -26.98
C GLU A 212 4.61 -4.06 -25.61
N GLU A 213 4.99 -2.90 -25.10
CA GLU A 213 5.57 -2.75 -23.77
C GLU A 213 4.55 -3.06 -22.65
N GLU A 214 3.28 -2.71 -22.84
CA GLU A 214 2.20 -3.11 -21.93
C GLU A 214 2.12 -4.63 -21.81
N ALA A 215 2.15 -5.36 -22.92
CA ALA A 215 2.11 -6.82 -22.91
C ALA A 215 3.29 -7.42 -22.11
N VAL A 216 4.49 -6.83 -22.21
CA VAL A 216 5.65 -7.24 -21.41
C VAL A 216 5.44 -6.97 -19.94
N LEU A 217 4.91 -5.80 -19.59
CA LEU A 217 4.60 -5.42 -18.20
C LEU A 217 3.59 -6.38 -17.58
N LEU A 218 2.52 -6.70 -18.28
CA LEU A 218 1.50 -7.66 -17.81
C LEU A 218 2.10 -9.06 -17.62
N ASN A 219 2.90 -9.54 -18.59
CA ASN A 219 3.57 -10.84 -18.48
C ASN A 219 4.57 -10.90 -17.31
N TRP A 220 5.33 -9.83 -17.08
CA TRP A 220 6.23 -9.77 -15.93
C TRP A 220 5.51 -9.98 -14.60
N ARG A 221 4.32 -9.41 -14.43
CA ARG A 221 3.55 -9.49 -13.18
C ARG A 221 3.12 -10.91 -12.84
N GLU A 222 2.90 -11.77 -13.84
CA GLU A 222 2.47 -13.16 -13.64
C GLU A 222 3.58 -14.01 -12.98
N ASP A 223 4.85 -13.80 -13.35
CA ASP A 223 5.99 -14.53 -12.78
C ASP A 223 7.22 -13.61 -12.64
N PRO A 224 7.20 -12.65 -11.72
CA PRO A 224 8.27 -11.67 -11.57
C PRO A 224 9.61 -12.27 -11.13
N ALA A 225 9.58 -13.41 -10.41
CA ALA A 225 10.79 -14.07 -9.92
C ALA A 225 11.62 -14.70 -11.03
N ASN A 226 10.97 -15.22 -12.07
CA ASN A 226 11.60 -15.93 -13.16
C ASN A 226 11.78 -15.10 -14.44
N TRP A 227 11.23 -13.89 -14.46
CA TRP A 227 11.35 -13.01 -15.61
C TRP A 227 12.80 -12.55 -15.85
N LYS A 228 13.31 -12.72 -17.07
CA LYS A 228 14.73 -12.47 -17.41
C LYS A 228 14.96 -11.16 -18.21
N GLY A 229 13.90 -10.40 -18.44
CA GLY A 229 13.93 -9.24 -19.34
C GLY A 229 13.42 -9.58 -20.73
N VAL A 230 13.35 -8.54 -21.58
CA VAL A 230 13.04 -8.69 -23.01
C VAL A 230 14.34 -9.08 -23.73
N LYS A 231 14.28 -10.08 -24.60
CA LYS A 231 15.40 -10.48 -25.47
C LYS A 231 15.55 -9.53 -26.64
#